data_2b94788941c56e7c34167846925dcd26
#
_entry.id   2b94788941c56e7c34167846925dcd26
#
_cell.length_a   1.000
_cell.length_b   1.000
_cell.length_c   1.000
_cell.angle_alpha   90.00
_cell.angle_beta   90.00
_cell.angle_gamma   90.00
#
_symmetry.space_group_name_H-M   'P 1'
#
loop_
_entity.id
_entity.type
_entity.pdbx_description
1 polymer ?
#
loop_
_entity_poly.entity_id
_entity_poly.type
_entity_poly.pdbx_seq_one_letter_code
_entity_poly.pdbx_strand_id
1 'polypeptide(L)'
;MKTLVLTTAIAACVAWSSPAMAEKYQLLPVITHMGIGRLNYTALLLDTGAGSAFNCSAQFDAKLSKFIGESACLVVSVEGKLPSGNLALTTGSQTFGWIPLWAVDQQSGAVTFCTAHLIIQGIERLWCTPVVTRK
;
A
#
# COMPACT_ATOMS: atom_id res chain seq x y z
N MET A 1 56.79 -9.90 -41.45
CA MET A 1 55.71 -10.45 -40.60
C MET A 1 55.42 -9.44 -39.49
N LYS A 2 54.29 -8.73 -39.55
CA LYS A 2 53.87 -7.74 -38.54
C LYS A 2 52.71 -8.41 -37.78
N THR A 3 52.95 -8.75 -36.52
CA THR A 3 51.94 -9.34 -35.62
C THR A 3 51.08 -8.22 -35.06
N LEU A 4 49.79 -8.23 -35.43
CA LEU A 4 48.79 -7.31 -34.91
C LEU A 4 48.27 -7.88 -33.59
N VAL A 5 48.52 -7.22 -32.48
CA VAL A 5 47.96 -7.53 -31.17
C VAL A 5 46.64 -6.79 -31.05
N LEU A 6 45.55 -7.56 -31.07
CA LEU A 6 44.19 -7.06 -30.87
C LEU A 6 43.89 -7.02 -29.37
N THR A 7 43.91 -5.83 -28.78
CA THR A 7 43.55 -5.60 -27.37
C THR A 7 42.03 -5.45 -27.29
N THR A 8 41.35 -6.48 -26.80
CA THR A 8 39.91 -6.47 -26.51
C THR A 8 39.67 -5.74 -25.18
N ALA A 9 39.14 -4.52 -25.23
CA ALA A 9 38.70 -3.79 -24.04
C ALA A 9 37.33 -4.33 -23.63
N ILE A 10 37.30 -5.07 -22.50
CA ILE A 10 36.06 -5.49 -21.84
C ILE A 10 35.53 -4.28 -21.05
N ALA A 11 34.52 -3.61 -21.57
CA ALA A 11 33.77 -2.59 -20.84
C ALA A 11 32.91 -3.29 -19.79
N ALA A 12 33.33 -3.25 -18.54
CA ALA A 12 32.52 -3.67 -17.40
C ALA A 12 31.38 -2.67 -17.20
N CYS A 13 30.17 -3.01 -17.67
CA CYS A 13 28.93 -2.30 -17.29
C CYS A 13 28.68 -2.55 -15.80
N VAL A 14 29.14 -1.65 -14.94
CA VAL A 14 28.71 -1.59 -13.56
C VAL A 14 27.27 -1.09 -13.56
N ALA A 15 26.32 -2.02 -13.51
CA ALA A 15 24.93 -1.68 -13.25
C ALA A 15 24.84 -1.10 -11.83
N TRP A 16 24.73 0.21 -11.74
CA TRP A 16 24.37 0.87 -10.50
C TRP A 16 22.91 0.51 -10.21
N SER A 17 22.71 -0.54 -9.43
CA SER A 17 21.43 -0.80 -8.80
C SER A 17 21.21 0.33 -7.79
N SER A 18 20.47 1.35 -8.20
CA SER A 18 19.95 2.35 -7.26
C SER A 18 19.20 1.59 -6.17
N PRO A 19 19.47 1.84 -4.86
CA PRO A 19 18.65 1.26 -3.82
C PRO A 19 17.22 1.71 -4.07
N ALA A 20 16.30 0.75 -4.23
CA ALA A 20 14.88 1.05 -4.33
C ALA A 20 14.52 1.84 -3.07
N MET A 21 14.25 3.13 -3.23
CA MET A 21 13.76 3.96 -2.13
C MET A 21 12.44 3.34 -1.70
N ALA A 22 12.34 2.92 -0.45
CA ALA A 22 11.11 2.42 0.12
C ALA A 22 10.02 3.46 -0.11
N GLU A 23 8.94 3.07 -0.80
CA GLU A 23 7.83 3.98 -1.06
C GLU A 23 7.25 4.42 0.29
N LYS A 24 7.33 5.72 0.55
CA LYS A 24 6.82 6.30 1.80
C LYS A 24 5.31 6.14 1.93
N TYR A 25 4.61 6.20 0.82
CA TYR A 25 3.16 6.10 0.74
C TYR A 25 2.74 4.87 -0.05
N GLN A 26 1.83 4.09 0.51
CA GLN A 26 1.25 2.92 -0.16
C GLN A 26 -0.27 3.02 -0.12
N LEU A 27 -0.90 2.89 -1.29
CA LEU A 27 -2.35 2.95 -1.45
C LEU A 27 -2.89 1.55 -1.70
N LEU A 28 -3.84 1.14 -0.87
CA LEU A 28 -4.57 -0.11 -0.99
C LEU A 28 -6.02 0.19 -1.35
N PRO A 29 -6.47 -0.10 -2.57
CA PRO A 29 -7.87 -0.02 -2.91
C PRO A 29 -8.64 -1.06 -2.08
N VAL A 30 -9.63 -0.61 -1.32
CA VAL A 30 -10.32 -1.45 -0.37
C VAL A 30 -11.68 -1.89 -0.91
N ILE A 31 -12.51 -0.96 -1.36
CA ILE A 31 -13.87 -1.27 -1.83
C ILE A 31 -14.40 -0.21 -2.78
N THR A 32 -15.24 -0.71 -3.72
CA THR A 32 -16.21 0.10 -4.45
C THR A 32 -17.62 -0.37 -4.04
N HIS A 33 -18.34 0.45 -3.29
CA HIS A 33 -19.74 0.20 -3.02
C HIS A 33 -20.63 0.78 -4.12
N MET A 34 -21.48 -0.06 -4.69
CA MET A 34 -22.53 0.37 -5.63
C MET A 34 -23.83 0.59 -4.86
N GLY A 35 -24.20 1.84 -4.67
CA GLY A 35 -25.56 2.23 -4.34
C GLY A 35 -26.37 2.50 -5.61
N ILE A 36 -27.67 2.79 -5.50
CA ILE A 36 -28.53 3.12 -6.64
C ILE A 36 -28.03 4.39 -7.33
N GLY A 37 -27.25 4.23 -8.40
CA GLY A 37 -26.68 5.31 -9.21
C GLY A 37 -25.49 6.04 -8.59
N ARG A 38 -24.94 5.55 -7.50
CA ARG A 38 -23.74 6.12 -6.85
C ARG A 38 -22.68 5.06 -6.61
N LEU A 39 -21.43 5.40 -6.92
CA LEU A 39 -20.25 4.58 -6.65
C LEU A 39 -19.45 5.25 -5.54
N ASN A 40 -19.18 4.54 -4.45
CA ASN A 40 -18.34 5.00 -3.37
C ASN A 40 -17.00 4.26 -3.46
N TYR A 41 -15.95 4.99 -3.77
CA TYR A 41 -14.58 4.47 -3.78
C TYR A 41 -13.96 4.70 -2.41
N THR A 42 -13.33 3.65 -1.87
CA THR A 42 -12.61 3.73 -0.59
C THR A 42 -11.24 3.07 -0.76
N ALA A 43 -10.22 3.74 -0.26
CA ALA A 43 -8.87 3.23 -0.23
C ALA A 43 -8.21 3.52 1.13
N LEU A 44 -7.33 2.61 1.55
CA LEU A 44 -6.47 2.81 2.71
C LEU A 44 -5.11 3.32 2.23
N LEU A 45 -4.73 4.52 2.63
CA LEU A 45 -3.40 5.07 2.38
C LEU A 45 -2.55 4.89 3.64
N LEU A 46 -1.40 4.22 3.50
CA LEU A 46 -0.43 4.04 4.57
C LEU A 46 0.77 4.96 4.35
N ASP A 47 1.12 5.77 5.34
CA ASP A 47 2.42 6.45 5.43
C ASP A 47 3.35 5.58 6.26
N THR A 48 4.18 4.78 5.59
CA THR A 48 5.10 3.84 6.25
C THR A 48 6.27 4.55 6.93
N GLY A 49 6.55 5.80 6.55
CA GLY A 49 7.56 6.63 7.19
C GLY A 49 7.09 7.20 8.54
N ALA A 50 5.85 7.67 8.61
CA ALA A 50 5.26 8.24 9.81
C ALA A 50 4.52 7.20 10.67
N GLY A 51 4.24 6.00 10.15
CA GLY A 51 3.42 5.01 10.84
C GLY A 51 1.95 5.42 10.96
N SER A 52 1.43 6.16 9.99
CA SER A 52 0.08 6.69 9.95
C SER A 52 -0.75 6.02 8.87
N ALA A 53 -2.05 5.94 9.08
CA ALA A 53 -3.01 5.43 8.12
C ALA A 53 -4.11 6.46 7.84
N PHE A 54 -4.62 6.48 6.61
CA PHE A 54 -5.68 7.40 6.19
C PHE A 54 -6.74 6.63 5.40
N ASN A 55 -8.00 6.91 5.69
CA ASN A 55 -9.11 6.47 4.87
C ASN A 55 -9.38 7.52 3.79
N CYS A 56 -9.14 7.17 2.55
CA CYS A 56 -9.40 8.03 1.40
C CYS A 56 -10.70 7.60 0.73
N SER A 57 -11.60 8.55 0.48
CA SER A 57 -12.90 8.26 -0.12
C SER A 57 -13.27 9.29 -1.20
N ALA A 58 -14.02 8.81 -2.19
CA ALA A 58 -14.60 9.63 -3.25
C ALA A 58 -15.96 9.05 -3.66
N GLN A 59 -16.87 9.90 -4.05
CA GLN A 59 -18.19 9.50 -4.58
C GLN A 59 -18.34 9.92 -6.04
N PHE A 60 -18.86 9.01 -6.85
CA PHE A 60 -19.16 9.26 -8.25
C PHE A 60 -20.65 9.02 -8.50
N ASP A 61 -21.31 9.99 -9.09
CA ASP A 61 -22.70 9.86 -9.53
C ASP A 61 -22.71 9.37 -10.98
N ALA A 62 -23.14 8.14 -11.18
CA ALA A 62 -23.17 7.51 -12.50
C ALA A 62 -24.22 8.13 -13.43
N LYS A 63 -25.31 8.70 -12.89
CA LYS A 63 -26.34 9.36 -13.70
C LYS A 63 -25.86 10.71 -14.22
N LEU A 64 -25.11 11.44 -13.39
CA LEU A 64 -24.56 12.75 -13.74
C LEU A 64 -23.16 12.64 -14.37
N SER A 65 -22.56 11.44 -14.40
CA SER A 65 -21.21 11.18 -14.91
C SER A 65 -20.16 12.11 -14.30
N LYS A 66 -20.24 12.37 -12.99
CA LYS A 66 -19.32 13.26 -12.27
C LYS A 66 -19.07 12.83 -10.83
N PHE A 67 -17.92 13.22 -10.29
CA PHE A 67 -17.67 13.15 -8.86
C PHE A 67 -18.56 14.17 -8.13
N ILE A 68 -19.06 13.78 -6.97
CA ILE A 68 -19.93 14.58 -6.12
C ILE A 68 -19.32 14.68 -4.71
N GLY A 69 -19.54 15.84 -4.07
CA GLY A 69 -18.94 16.13 -2.78
C GLY A 69 -17.42 16.31 -2.86
N GLU A 70 -16.80 16.37 -1.70
CA GLU A 70 -15.36 16.48 -1.57
C GLU A 70 -14.73 15.10 -1.42
N SER A 71 -13.69 14.83 -2.22
CA SER A 71 -12.83 13.68 -2.00
C SER A 71 -11.85 14.01 -0.88
N ALA A 72 -11.74 13.15 0.11
CA ALA A 72 -10.91 13.41 1.29
C ALA A 72 -10.17 12.16 1.75
N CYS A 73 -9.02 12.38 2.39
CA CYS A 73 -8.31 11.36 3.15
C CYS A 73 -8.32 11.77 4.63
N LEU A 74 -8.99 10.99 5.46
CA LEU A 74 -9.12 11.22 6.90
C LEU A 74 -8.21 10.27 7.67
N VAL A 75 -7.63 10.76 8.76
CA VAL A 75 -6.78 9.95 9.63
C VAL A 75 -7.55 8.78 10.21
N VAL A 76 -6.95 7.59 10.15
CA VAL A 76 -7.46 6.36 10.76
C VAL A 76 -6.74 6.13 12.06
N SER A 77 -7.46 5.80 13.13
CA SER A 77 -6.87 5.38 14.39
C SER A 77 -6.16 4.04 14.22
N VAL A 78 -4.88 3.97 14.60
CA VAL A 78 -4.09 2.73 14.53
C VAL A 78 -3.84 2.22 15.93
N GLU A 79 -4.30 0.99 16.21
CA GLU A 79 -3.98 0.25 17.43
C GLU A 79 -2.89 -0.78 17.11
N GLY A 80 -1.84 -0.78 17.93
CA GLY A 80 -0.61 -1.51 17.65
C GLY A 80 0.37 -0.66 16.86
N LYS A 81 1.33 -1.32 16.22
CA LYS A 81 2.37 -0.63 15.43
C LYS A 81 2.20 -0.94 13.95
N LEU A 82 1.96 0.10 13.15
CA LEU A 82 2.00 -0.03 11.71
C LEU A 82 3.43 -0.41 11.29
N PRO A 83 3.58 -1.39 10.39
CA PRO A 83 4.90 -1.75 9.89
C PRO A 83 5.50 -0.56 9.13
N SER A 84 6.82 -0.44 9.23
CA SER A 84 7.60 0.59 8.54
C SER A 84 8.67 -0.07 7.67
N GLY A 85 9.15 0.61 6.64
CA GLY A 85 10.19 0.11 5.75
C GLY A 85 9.71 -0.19 4.35
N ASN A 86 10.44 -1.05 3.64
CA ASN A 86 10.08 -1.48 2.29
C ASN A 86 9.06 -2.63 2.35
N LEU A 87 7.78 -2.30 2.34
CA LEU A 87 6.70 -3.25 2.55
C LEU A 87 6.10 -3.73 1.23
N ALA A 88 5.85 -5.04 1.16
CA ALA A 88 4.87 -5.60 0.25
C ALA A 88 3.54 -5.72 1.02
N LEU A 89 2.50 -5.10 0.49
CA LEU A 89 1.17 -5.08 1.10
C LEU A 89 0.16 -5.84 0.23
N THR A 90 -0.74 -6.56 0.89
CA THR A 90 -1.88 -7.18 0.25
C THR A 90 -3.10 -7.19 1.15
N THR A 91 -4.28 -7.11 0.55
CA THR A 91 -5.55 -7.24 1.25
C THR A 91 -6.19 -8.57 0.88
N GLY A 92 -6.87 -9.18 1.85
CA GLY A 92 -7.75 -10.32 1.61
C GLY A 92 -9.19 -9.90 1.33
N SER A 93 -10.06 -10.90 1.16
CA SER A 93 -11.50 -10.67 1.00
C SER A 93 -12.12 -10.10 2.27
N GLN A 94 -13.02 -9.13 2.08
CA GLN A 94 -13.80 -8.59 3.17
C GLN A 94 -14.77 -9.64 3.74
N THR A 95 -14.82 -9.74 5.06
CA THR A 95 -15.77 -10.60 5.76
C THR A 95 -16.46 -9.79 6.87
N PHE A 96 -17.78 -9.64 6.80
CA PHE A 96 -18.58 -8.88 7.78
C PHE A 96 -18.06 -7.49 8.13
N GLY A 97 -17.57 -6.74 7.12
CA GLY A 97 -16.99 -5.41 7.32
C GLY A 97 -15.54 -5.41 7.78
N TRP A 98 -14.92 -6.55 7.99
CA TRP A 98 -13.50 -6.67 8.34
C TRP A 98 -12.65 -6.94 7.11
N ILE A 99 -11.56 -6.21 6.98
CA ILE A 99 -10.63 -6.30 5.86
C ILE A 99 -9.27 -6.71 6.42
N PRO A 100 -8.79 -7.93 6.11
CA PRO A 100 -7.44 -8.33 6.49
C PRO A 100 -6.41 -7.63 5.61
N LEU A 101 -5.33 -7.17 6.24
CA LEU A 101 -4.17 -6.56 5.62
C LEU A 101 -2.91 -7.31 6.06
N TRP A 102 -2.10 -7.71 5.10
CA TRP A 102 -0.84 -8.39 5.32
C TRP A 102 0.29 -7.48 4.84
N ALA A 103 1.26 -7.25 5.71
CA ALA A 103 2.44 -6.47 5.40
C ALA A 103 3.69 -7.31 5.61
N VAL A 104 4.53 -7.40 4.60
CA VAL A 104 5.81 -8.12 4.66
C VAL A 104 6.93 -7.12 4.40
N ASP A 105 7.84 -6.98 5.35
CA ASP A 105 9.09 -6.27 5.11
C ASP A 105 9.96 -7.08 4.15
N GLN A 106 10.20 -6.54 2.97
CA GLN A 106 10.95 -7.23 1.90
C GLN A 106 12.42 -7.42 2.23
N GLN A 107 12.97 -6.66 3.17
CA GLN A 107 14.34 -6.80 3.59
C GLN A 107 14.53 -7.91 4.62
N SER A 108 13.71 -7.90 5.67
CA SER A 108 13.85 -8.82 6.81
C SER A 108 12.97 -10.06 6.70
N GLY A 109 11.94 -10.02 5.83
CA GLY A 109 10.89 -11.04 5.78
C GLY A 109 9.96 -11.03 6.99
N ALA A 110 10.03 -10.00 7.82
CA ALA A 110 9.13 -9.83 8.96
C ALA A 110 7.70 -9.56 8.47
N VAL A 111 6.72 -10.15 9.15
CA VAL A 111 5.31 -10.08 8.76
C VAL A 111 4.52 -9.36 9.85
N THR A 112 3.64 -8.47 9.46
CA THR A 112 2.64 -7.85 10.32
C THR A 112 1.26 -8.08 9.74
N PHE A 113 0.33 -8.48 10.60
CA PHE A 113 -1.07 -8.65 10.22
C PHE A 113 -1.85 -7.49 10.80
N CYS A 114 -2.61 -6.81 9.95
CA CYS A 114 -3.55 -5.80 10.38
C CYS A 114 -4.97 -6.19 9.96
N THR A 115 -5.96 -5.66 10.64
CA THR A 115 -7.35 -5.73 10.20
C THR A 115 -7.98 -4.36 10.31
N ALA A 116 -8.72 -3.97 9.28
CA ALA A 116 -9.47 -2.74 9.24
C ALA A 116 -10.96 -3.05 9.38
N HIS A 117 -11.69 -2.23 10.13
CA HIS A 117 -13.14 -2.28 10.17
C HIS A 117 -13.72 -1.22 9.25
N LEU A 118 -14.45 -1.68 8.24
CA LEU A 118 -15.16 -0.84 7.30
C LEU A 118 -16.58 -0.60 7.81
N ILE A 119 -16.90 0.65 8.03
CA ILE A 119 -18.26 1.13 8.31
C ILE A 119 -18.80 1.89 7.09
N ILE A 120 -20.06 2.33 7.14
CA ILE A 120 -20.72 3.06 6.04
C ILE A 120 -19.92 4.29 5.59
N GLN A 121 -19.19 4.92 6.49
CA GLN A 121 -18.40 6.12 6.23
C GLN A 121 -16.95 5.84 5.83
N GLY A 122 -16.53 4.58 5.73
CA GLY A 122 -15.19 4.15 5.39
C GLY A 122 -14.48 3.41 6.51
N ILE A 123 -13.15 3.44 6.50
CA ILE A 123 -12.32 2.78 7.51
C ILE A 123 -12.15 3.72 8.70
N GLU A 124 -12.58 3.30 9.87
CA GLU A 124 -12.49 4.09 11.10
C GLU A 124 -11.22 3.75 11.89
N ARG A 125 -10.87 2.47 11.93
CA ARG A 125 -9.79 1.96 12.78
C ARG A 125 -9.04 0.80 12.13
N LEU A 126 -7.76 0.74 12.44
CA LEU A 126 -6.85 -0.31 12.01
C LEU A 126 -6.19 -0.94 13.24
N TRP A 127 -6.24 -2.25 13.37
CA TRP A 127 -5.55 -3.01 14.42
C TRP A 127 -4.41 -3.81 13.81
N CYS A 128 -3.21 -3.68 14.37
CA CYS A 128 -2.04 -4.39 13.89
C CYS A 128 -1.43 -5.27 14.98
N THR A 129 -1.01 -6.46 14.61
CA THR A 129 -0.24 -7.35 15.50
C THR A 129 1.17 -6.81 15.70
N PRO A 130 1.87 -7.24 16.77
CA PRO A 130 3.33 -7.13 16.81
C PRO A 130 3.96 -7.82 15.58
N VAL A 131 5.12 -7.32 15.16
CA VAL A 131 5.88 -7.90 14.05
C VAL A 131 6.26 -9.34 14.36
N VAL A 132 5.96 -10.25 13.44
CA VAL A 132 6.34 -11.66 13.55
C VAL A 132 7.59 -11.88 12.68
N THR A 133 8.68 -12.23 13.32
CA THR A 133 9.90 -12.62 12.62
C THR A 133 9.90 -14.11 12.30
N ARG A 134 10.42 -14.46 11.16
CA ARG A 134 10.61 -15.88 10.78
C ARG A 134 11.64 -16.52 11.73
N LYS A 135 11.26 -17.62 12.36
CA LYS A 135 12.17 -18.45 13.16
C LYS A 135 12.93 -19.41 12.29
#